data_55aba2c3638b629efb2c552b305ad784
#
_entry.id   55aba2c3638b629efb2c552b305ad784
#
_cell.length_a   1.000
_cell.length_b   1.000
_cell.length_c   1.000
_cell.angle_alpha   90.00
_cell.angle_beta   90.00
_cell.angle_gamma   90.00
#
_symmetry.space_group_name_H-M   'P 1'
#
loop_
_entity.id
_entity.type
_entity.pdbx_description
1 polymer ?
#
loop_
_entity_poly.entity_id
_entity_poly.type
_entity_poly.pdbx_seq_one_letter_code
_entity_poly.pdbx_strand_id
1 'polypeptide(L)'
;MKRMYATGRSALQLYRCGEFPRPHEAYAPADHPSRSAVQSIGELRALINAGLLPTLEPPYELLVFGARARRPSRSLICRPIASAPEEPFLVEITEGCSCVIPELFFVQQCRAHEVPALAALGMELCGSYARGVAGPRPAFTRYHLPPLMTTSSLASFIGRNPRIRGSAEAKRILGSLADESASPMETALFLLITLPPDLGGYGLPKPELNAEIVIPGSASDSGKRQERFGDLVYRQERIVVEYQSERFHAQLGTTEDDEAR
;
A
#
# COMPACT_ATOMS: atom_id res chain seq x y z
N MET A 1 28.94 4.83 8.17
CA MET A 1 28.34 3.53 8.58
C MET A 1 27.68 2.88 7.38
N LYS A 2 27.58 1.55 7.29
CA LYS A 2 26.78 0.86 6.28
C LYS A 2 25.30 1.01 6.61
N ARG A 3 24.45 1.12 5.56
CA ARG A 3 23.00 1.29 5.70
C ARG A 3 22.26 0.37 4.73
N MET A 4 21.21 -0.25 5.20
CA MET A 4 20.26 -1.02 4.39
C MET A 4 19.31 -0.06 3.71
N TYR A 5 19.10 -0.21 2.41
CA TYR A 5 18.03 0.47 1.67
C TYR A 5 16.97 -0.54 1.27
N ALA A 6 15.92 -0.65 2.07
CA ALA A 6 14.86 -1.62 1.89
C ALA A 6 14.03 -1.30 0.64
N THR A 7 13.75 -2.33 -0.17
CA THR A 7 12.87 -2.27 -1.33
C THR A 7 12.12 -3.61 -1.47
N GLY A 8 11.24 -3.76 -2.46
CA GLY A 8 10.55 -5.01 -2.74
C GLY A 8 9.91 -5.62 -1.49
N ARG A 9 10.15 -6.92 -1.23
CA ARG A 9 9.60 -7.62 -0.07
C ARG A 9 9.93 -6.94 1.27
N SER A 10 11.16 -6.45 1.44
CA SER A 10 11.55 -5.79 2.69
C SER A 10 10.80 -4.49 2.92
N ALA A 11 10.60 -3.67 1.89
CA ALA A 11 9.76 -2.49 1.97
C ALA A 11 8.30 -2.83 2.31
N LEU A 12 7.74 -3.83 1.63
CA LEU A 12 6.37 -4.28 1.88
C LEU A 12 6.17 -4.78 3.32
N GLN A 13 7.18 -5.46 3.90
CA GLN A 13 7.14 -5.83 5.32
C GLN A 13 7.07 -4.59 6.20
N LEU A 14 7.92 -3.57 5.97
CA LEU A 14 7.91 -2.32 6.74
C LEU A 14 6.57 -1.58 6.65
N TYR A 15 5.97 -1.52 5.46
CA TYR A 15 4.66 -0.91 5.25
C TYR A 15 3.56 -1.63 6.03
N ARG A 16 3.60 -2.97 6.02
CA ARG A 16 2.57 -3.80 6.63
C ARG A 16 2.74 -4.02 8.12
N CYS A 17 3.95 -3.98 8.68
CA CYS A 17 4.15 -4.15 10.13
C CYS A 17 4.02 -2.84 10.92
N GLY A 18 3.99 -1.69 10.26
CA GLY A 18 3.84 -0.37 10.89
C GLY A 18 5.13 0.32 11.27
N GLU A 19 6.25 -0.22 10.81
CA GLU A 19 7.57 0.40 11.00
C GLU A 19 7.81 1.59 10.04
N PHE A 20 7.04 1.66 8.95
CA PHE A 20 7.11 2.79 8.03
C PHE A 20 6.25 3.94 8.54
N PRO A 21 6.77 5.19 8.58
CA PRO A 21 6.04 6.34 9.10
C PRO A 21 4.80 6.66 8.26
N ARG A 22 3.75 7.10 8.94
CA ARG A 22 2.48 7.58 8.37
C ARG A 22 2.09 8.86 9.12
N PRO A 23 1.42 9.81 8.53
CA PRO A 23 1.04 9.95 7.12
C PRO A 23 2.22 10.31 6.21
N HIS A 24 2.00 10.27 4.89
CA HIS A 24 2.97 10.58 3.83
C HIS A 24 3.72 11.93 4.02
N GLU A 25 3.04 12.96 4.53
CA GLU A 25 3.63 14.29 4.74
C GLU A 25 4.69 14.32 5.86
N ALA A 26 4.75 13.27 6.68
CA ALA A 26 5.71 13.16 7.78
C ALA A 26 7.05 12.51 7.37
N TYR A 27 7.29 12.28 6.08
CA TYR A 27 8.51 11.63 5.64
C TYR A 27 9.73 12.52 5.80
N ALA A 28 10.65 12.10 6.67
CA ALA A 28 11.99 12.67 6.71
C ALA A 28 12.83 12.05 5.59
N PRO A 29 13.26 12.83 4.58
CA PRO A 29 14.07 12.29 3.50
C PRO A 29 15.41 11.79 4.06
N ALA A 30 15.77 10.56 3.67
CA ALA A 30 17.10 10.05 3.94
C ALA A 30 18.10 10.59 2.93
N ASP A 31 19.36 10.73 3.35
CA ASP A 31 20.45 11.13 2.46
C ASP A 31 20.55 10.21 1.25
N HIS A 32 20.89 10.80 0.12
CA HIS A 32 21.10 10.06 -1.13
C HIS A 32 22.13 8.95 -0.89
N PRO A 33 21.83 7.70 -1.26
CA PRO A 33 22.69 6.57 -0.97
C PRO A 33 23.99 6.68 -1.74
N SER A 34 25.01 7.00 -1.01
CA SER A 34 26.39 6.97 -1.46
C SER A 34 27.00 5.58 -1.24
N ARG A 35 28.29 5.49 -1.14
CA ARG A 35 29.10 4.27 -0.90
C ARG A 35 28.75 3.48 0.37
N SER A 36 27.78 3.93 1.17
CA SER A 36 27.34 3.32 2.43
C SER A 36 26.34 2.17 2.27
N ALA A 37 25.79 1.93 1.08
CA ALA A 37 24.82 0.86 0.88
C ALA A 37 25.39 -0.52 1.22
N VAL A 38 24.60 -1.32 1.96
CA VAL A 38 24.85 -2.76 2.19
C VAL A 38 24.82 -3.48 0.85
N GLN A 39 25.83 -4.31 0.60
CA GLN A 39 25.98 -5.07 -0.65
C GLN A 39 26.12 -6.58 -0.44
N SER A 40 26.31 -7.01 0.80
CA SER A 40 26.54 -8.42 1.12
C SER A 40 25.76 -8.86 2.36
N ILE A 41 25.55 -10.18 2.47
CA ILE A 41 24.88 -10.76 3.65
C ILE A 41 25.71 -10.59 4.92
N GLY A 42 27.04 -10.52 4.81
CA GLY A 42 27.91 -10.26 5.97
C GLY A 42 27.71 -8.86 6.54
N GLU A 43 27.66 -7.84 5.67
CA GLU A 43 27.38 -6.46 6.08
C GLU A 43 25.97 -6.32 6.68
N LEU A 44 24.97 -7.03 6.12
CA LEU A 44 23.61 -7.02 6.63
C LEU A 44 23.53 -7.67 8.03
N ARG A 45 24.21 -8.81 8.24
CA ARG A 45 24.30 -9.47 9.55
C ARG A 45 24.95 -8.57 10.60
N ALA A 46 25.94 -7.78 10.23
CA ALA A 46 26.56 -6.82 11.15
C ALA A 46 25.53 -5.79 11.64
N LEU A 47 24.67 -5.27 10.77
CA LEU A 47 23.60 -4.35 11.17
C LEU A 47 22.54 -5.04 12.04
N ILE A 48 22.15 -6.27 11.71
CA ILE A 48 21.21 -7.07 12.53
C ILE A 48 21.77 -7.28 13.94
N ASN A 49 23.02 -7.72 14.04
CA ASN A 49 23.66 -8.00 15.32
C ASN A 49 23.86 -6.73 16.16
N ALA A 50 24.00 -5.58 15.52
CA ALA A 50 24.10 -4.27 16.17
C ALA A 50 22.71 -3.72 16.60
N GLY A 51 21.60 -4.39 16.30
CA GLY A 51 20.25 -3.90 16.60
C GLY A 51 19.83 -2.67 15.78
N LEU A 52 20.49 -2.41 14.64
CA LEU A 52 20.27 -1.23 13.81
C LEU A 52 19.21 -1.41 12.74
N LEU A 53 18.63 -2.60 12.61
CA LEU A 53 17.56 -2.89 11.66
C LEU A 53 16.23 -3.14 12.36
N PRO A 54 15.10 -2.77 11.74
CA PRO A 54 13.78 -3.20 12.18
C PRO A 54 13.63 -4.72 12.01
N THR A 55 12.59 -5.30 12.59
CA THR A 55 12.30 -6.73 12.48
C THR A 55 11.85 -7.07 11.07
N LEU A 56 12.74 -7.69 10.30
CA LEU A 56 12.50 -8.13 8.93
C LEU A 56 12.80 -9.62 8.77
N GLU A 57 12.06 -10.27 7.90
CA GLU A 57 12.26 -11.68 7.57
C GLU A 57 12.92 -11.87 6.19
N PRO A 58 13.84 -12.83 6.06
CA PRO A 58 14.46 -13.14 4.78
C PRO A 58 13.45 -13.76 3.77
N PRO A 59 13.74 -13.74 2.46
CA PRO A 59 14.89 -13.05 1.86
C PRO A 59 14.77 -11.54 1.95
N TYR A 60 15.88 -10.88 2.30
CA TYR A 60 15.95 -9.41 2.35
C TYR A 60 16.10 -8.86 0.94
N GLU A 61 15.30 -7.87 0.59
CA GLU A 61 15.38 -7.17 -0.69
C GLU A 61 15.93 -5.77 -0.51
N LEU A 62 17.11 -5.51 -1.12
CA LEU A 62 17.84 -4.26 -0.99
C LEU A 62 17.95 -3.51 -2.30
N LEU A 63 17.77 -2.21 -2.23
CA LEU A 63 18.13 -1.32 -3.31
C LEU A 63 19.66 -1.16 -3.34
N VAL A 64 20.26 -1.32 -4.53
CA VAL A 64 21.70 -1.11 -4.74
C VAL A 64 21.92 -0.19 -5.93
N PHE A 65 22.98 0.61 -5.84
CA PHE A 65 23.31 1.61 -6.86
C PHE A 65 24.33 1.03 -7.86
N GLY A 66 23.81 0.74 -9.05
CA GLY A 66 24.55 0.12 -10.14
C GLY A 66 24.59 -1.41 -10.10
N ALA A 67 24.65 -2.01 -11.29
CA ALA A 67 24.60 -3.47 -11.45
C ALA A 67 25.80 -4.20 -10.84
N ARG A 68 26.97 -3.56 -10.77
CA ARG A 68 28.22 -4.11 -10.20
C ARG A 68 28.17 -4.27 -8.67
N ALA A 69 27.24 -3.58 -7.98
CA ALA A 69 27.06 -3.67 -6.54
C ALA A 69 26.28 -4.91 -6.08
N ARG A 70 25.83 -5.75 -7.00
CA ARG A 70 25.06 -6.96 -6.67
C ARG A 70 25.94 -8.02 -6.03
N ARG A 71 25.53 -8.51 -4.87
CA ARG A 71 26.12 -9.69 -4.20
C ARG A 71 24.96 -10.58 -3.68
N PRO A 72 24.11 -11.14 -4.59
CA PRO A 72 22.93 -11.89 -4.17
C PRO A 72 23.33 -13.19 -3.47
N SER A 73 22.44 -13.63 -2.56
CA SER A 73 22.50 -14.95 -1.92
C SER A 73 21.07 -15.49 -1.76
N ARG A 74 20.90 -16.69 -1.19
CA ARG A 74 19.57 -17.23 -0.90
C ARG A 74 18.75 -16.31 0.03
N SER A 75 19.40 -15.57 0.89
CA SER A 75 18.75 -14.68 1.87
C SER A 75 18.84 -13.20 1.50
N LEU A 76 19.47 -12.84 0.37
CA LEU A 76 19.71 -11.46 -0.04
C LEU A 76 19.46 -11.26 -1.52
N ILE A 77 18.48 -10.46 -1.86
CA ILE A 77 18.13 -10.06 -3.21
C ILE A 77 18.54 -8.60 -3.40
N CYS A 78 19.40 -8.32 -4.38
CA CYS A 78 19.84 -6.97 -4.69
C CYS A 78 19.07 -6.45 -5.92
N ARG A 79 18.35 -5.35 -5.75
CA ARG A 79 17.61 -4.65 -6.81
C ARG A 79 18.40 -3.41 -7.24
N PRO A 80 19.03 -3.40 -8.41
CA PRO A 80 19.76 -2.23 -8.86
C PRO A 80 18.80 -1.17 -9.36
N ILE A 81 19.08 0.07 -8.98
CA ILE A 81 18.52 1.24 -9.63
C ILE A 81 19.58 1.84 -10.55
N ALA A 82 19.22 2.07 -11.81
CA ALA A 82 20.15 2.63 -12.80
C ALA A 82 20.16 4.16 -12.75
N SER A 83 19.02 4.75 -12.44
CA SER A 83 18.84 6.20 -12.32
C SER A 83 18.04 6.46 -11.06
N ALA A 84 18.53 7.33 -10.20
CA ALA A 84 17.77 7.79 -9.03
C ALA A 84 16.60 8.68 -9.47
N PRO A 85 15.47 8.67 -8.77
CA PRO A 85 14.41 9.66 -8.94
C PRO A 85 14.95 11.10 -8.77
N GLU A 86 14.26 12.06 -9.36
CA GLU A 86 14.63 13.49 -9.26
C GLU A 86 14.33 14.10 -7.88
N GLU A 87 13.53 13.43 -7.07
CA GLU A 87 13.07 13.86 -5.74
C GLU A 87 13.52 12.87 -4.65
N PRO A 88 13.40 13.22 -3.38
CA PRO A 88 13.65 12.30 -2.28
C PRO A 88 12.78 11.05 -2.41
N PHE A 89 13.42 9.89 -2.47
CA PHE A 89 12.75 8.59 -2.69
C PHE A 89 13.05 7.57 -1.60
N LEU A 90 13.72 8.01 -0.54
CA LEU A 90 14.09 7.21 0.61
C LEU A 90 13.62 7.89 1.89
N VAL A 91 13.12 7.09 2.82
CA VAL A 91 12.69 7.50 4.15
C VAL A 91 13.54 6.77 5.18
N GLU A 92 14.05 7.48 6.17
CA GLU A 92 14.78 6.87 7.27
C GLU A 92 13.82 6.12 8.21
N ILE A 93 14.13 4.86 8.48
CA ILE A 93 13.35 4.01 9.40
C ILE A 93 14.09 3.88 10.74
N THR A 94 15.38 3.57 10.66
CA THR A 94 16.31 3.51 11.78
C THR A 94 17.67 4.02 11.33
N GLU A 95 18.60 4.19 12.25
CA GLU A 95 19.99 4.61 11.94
C GLU A 95 20.65 3.73 10.88
N GLY A 96 20.36 2.42 10.87
CA GLY A 96 20.92 1.45 9.92
C GLY A 96 20.03 1.13 8.73
N CYS A 97 18.80 1.67 8.65
CA CYS A 97 17.81 1.30 7.65
C CYS A 97 17.07 2.51 7.09
N SER A 98 17.04 2.60 5.78
CA SER A 98 16.10 3.46 5.04
C SER A 98 15.24 2.60 4.11
N CYS A 99 14.06 3.07 3.77
CA CYS A 99 13.11 2.39 2.90
C CYS A 99 12.77 3.28 1.70
N VAL A 100 12.51 2.67 0.56
CA VAL A 100 11.96 3.41 -0.59
C VAL A 100 10.57 3.96 -0.24
N ILE A 101 10.19 5.09 -0.86
CA ILE A 101 8.83 5.62 -0.75
C ILE A 101 7.82 4.70 -1.44
N PRO A 102 6.54 4.70 -1.05
CA PRO A 102 5.50 3.82 -1.61
C PRO A 102 5.32 3.96 -3.12
N GLU A 103 5.45 5.17 -3.66
CA GLU A 103 5.33 5.43 -5.10
C GLU A 103 6.43 4.71 -5.89
N LEU A 104 7.69 4.84 -5.47
CA LEU A 104 8.81 4.13 -6.11
C LEU A 104 8.66 2.62 -5.96
N PHE A 105 8.29 2.16 -4.78
CA PHE A 105 8.00 0.74 -4.54
C PHE A 105 6.95 0.22 -5.51
N PHE A 106 5.80 0.90 -5.64
CA PHE A 106 4.72 0.50 -6.55
C PHE A 106 5.20 0.42 -8.00
N VAL A 107 5.90 1.45 -8.48
CA VAL A 107 6.47 1.46 -9.84
C VAL A 107 7.41 0.28 -10.06
N GLN A 108 8.22 -0.10 -9.07
CA GLN A 108 9.10 -1.26 -9.16
C GLN A 108 8.35 -2.60 -9.25
N GLN A 109 7.14 -2.71 -8.64
CA GLN A 109 6.31 -3.92 -8.69
C GLN A 109 5.60 -4.09 -10.05
N CYS A 110 5.37 -3.02 -10.80
CA CYS A 110 4.57 -3.04 -12.03
C CYS A 110 5.03 -3.99 -13.13
N ARG A 111 6.22 -4.54 -13.02
CA ARG A 111 6.74 -5.54 -13.97
C ARG A 111 6.81 -6.97 -13.42
N ALA A 112 6.46 -7.15 -12.18
CA ALA A 112 6.60 -8.42 -11.47
C ALA A 112 5.24 -9.12 -11.23
N HIS A 113 4.15 -8.40 -11.43
CA HIS A 113 2.81 -8.85 -11.08
C HIS A 113 1.81 -8.60 -12.19
N GLU A 114 0.75 -9.41 -12.24
CA GLU A 114 -0.42 -9.21 -13.10
C GLU A 114 -1.24 -7.99 -12.65
N VAL A 115 -1.99 -7.40 -13.59
CA VAL A 115 -2.75 -6.17 -13.37
C VAL A 115 -3.69 -6.22 -12.15
N PRO A 116 -4.50 -7.28 -11.92
CA PRO A 116 -5.38 -7.32 -10.76
C PRO A 116 -4.62 -7.33 -9.43
N ALA A 117 -3.50 -8.06 -9.35
CA ALA A 117 -2.66 -8.10 -8.15
C ALA A 117 -1.98 -6.75 -7.88
N LEU A 118 -1.55 -6.05 -8.93
CA LEU A 118 -0.97 -4.71 -8.85
C LEU A 118 -2.01 -3.68 -8.42
N ALA A 119 -3.21 -3.74 -8.98
CA ALA A 119 -4.30 -2.86 -8.60
C ALA A 119 -4.66 -3.06 -7.12
N ALA A 120 -4.78 -4.31 -6.67
CA ALA A 120 -5.03 -4.61 -5.25
C ALA A 120 -3.89 -4.11 -4.33
N LEU A 121 -2.64 -4.21 -4.75
CA LEU A 121 -1.50 -3.67 -4.02
C LEU A 121 -1.54 -2.12 -3.98
N GLY A 122 -1.83 -1.48 -5.11
CA GLY A 122 -1.95 -0.02 -5.19
C GLY A 122 -3.05 0.51 -4.27
N MET A 123 -4.21 -0.13 -4.27
CA MET A 123 -5.33 0.23 -3.40
C MET A 123 -5.03 -0.02 -1.91
N GLU A 124 -4.25 -1.06 -1.55
CA GLU A 124 -3.76 -1.24 -0.18
C GLU A 124 -2.84 -0.08 0.25
N LEU A 125 -1.97 0.41 -0.65
CA LEU A 125 -1.07 1.53 -0.35
C LEU A 125 -1.82 2.88 -0.26
N CYS A 126 -2.89 3.05 -1.03
CA CYS A 126 -3.77 4.21 -1.03
C CYS A 126 -4.93 4.11 -0.03
N GLY A 127 -5.08 2.97 0.64
CA GLY A 127 -6.18 2.66 1.54
C GLY A 127 -5.84 2.86 3.01
N SER A 128 -6.85 2.70 3.85
CA SER A 128 -6.75 2.82 5.31
C SER A 128 -6.52 1.49 6.02
N TYR A 129 -6.00 0.48 5.33
CA TYR A 129 -5.69 -0.83 5.89
C TYR A 129 -4.29 -1.30 5.47
N ALA A 130 -3.79 -2.33 6.15
CA ALA A 130 -2.60 -3.07 5.74
C ALA A 130 -2.83 -4.56 5.96
N ARG A 131 -2.62 -5.37 4.90
CA ARG A 131 -2.70 -6.82 5.01
C ARG A 131 -1.57 -7.34 5.90
N GLY A 132 -1.83 -8.43 6.59
CA GLY A 132 -0.81 -9.08 7.38
C GLY A 132 0.37 -9.57 6.53
N VAL A 133 1.55 -9.64 7.14
CA VAL A 133 2.74 -10.24 6.51
C VAL A 133 2.65 -11.75 6.66
N ALA A 134 2.85 -12.50 5.57
CA ALA A 134 2.99 -13.95 5.65
C ALA A 134 4.30 -14.29 6.39
N GLY A 135 4.20 -15.03 7.48
CA GLY A 135 5.34 -15.41 8.31
C GLY A 135 4.93 -16.45 9.34
N PRO A 136 5.87 -16.92 10.21
CA PRO A 136 5.58 -17.91 11.23
C PRO A 136 4.62 -17.42 12.33
N ARG A 137 4.39 -16.12 12.43
CA ARG A 137 3.34 -15.53 13.26
C ARG A 137 2.20 -15.06 12.35
N PRO A 138 0.95 -15.52 12.57
CA PRO A 138 -0.18 -15.05 11.80
C PRO A 138 -0.30 -13.53 11.99
N ALA A 139 -0.07 -12.81 10.91
CA ALA A 139 -0.21 -11.37 10.89
C ALA A 139 -1.65 -11.05 10.47
N PHE A 140 -2.36 -10.34 11.34
CA PHE A 140 -3.72 -9.89 11.07
C PHE A 140 -3.70 -8.63 10.18
N THR A 141 -4.76 -8.46 9.41
CA THR A 141 -5.03 -7.20 8.73
C THR A 141 -5.23 -6.11 9.78
N ARG A 142 -4.59 -4.96 9.59
CA ARG A 142 -4.78 -3.76 10.41
C ARG A 142 -5.65 -2.78 9.65
N TYR A 143 -6.49 -2.07 10.36
CA TYR A 143 -7.48 -1.15 9.82
C TYR A 143 -7.30 0.26 10.40
N HIS A 144 -8.02 1.22 9.86
CA HIS A 144 -8.01 2.64 10.30
C HIS A 144 -6.61 3.26 10.30
N LEU A 145 -5.81 2.91 9.31
CA LEU A 145 -4.47 3.45 9.14
C LEU A 145 -4.52 4.65 8.18
N PRO A 146 -3.72 5.69 8.40
CA PRO A 146 -3.51 6.69 7.36
C PRO A 146 -2.91 6.04 6.10
N PRO A 147 -3.30 6.45 4.88
CA PRO A 147 -2.74 5.92 3.65
C PRO A 147 -1.23 6.16 3.55
N LEU A 148 -0.53 5.28 2.83
CA LEU A 148 0.90 5.42 2.59
C LEU A 148 1.20 6.33 1.39
N MET A 149 0.31 6.37 0.42
CA MET A 149 0.33 7.25 -0.75
C MET A 149 -1.11 7.53 -1.19
N THR A 150 -1.27 8.41 -2.18
CA THR A 150 -2.53 8.64 -2.88
C THR A 150 -2.36 8.37 -4.38
N THR A 151 -3.48 8.17 -5.08
CA THR A 151 -3.45 8.08 -6.55
C THR A 151 -2.86 9.35 -7.17
N SER A 152 -3.10 10.51 -6.56
CA SER A 152 -2.55 11.80 -6.98
C SER A 152 -1.04 11.89 -6.75
N SER A 153 -0.52 11.46 -5.59
CA SER A 153 0.93 11.44 -5.31
C SER A 153 1.65 10.48 -6.26
N LEU A 154 1.07 9.31 -6.52
CA LEU A 154 1.59 8.34 -7.48
C LEU A 154 1.62 8.92 -8.90
N ALA A 155 0.53 9.58 -9.35
CA ALA A 155 0.48 10.24 -10.67
C ALA A 155 1.58 11.29 -10.81
N SER A 156 1.76 12.11 -9.79
CA SER A 156 2.79 13.14 -9.72
C SER A 156 4.20 12.52 -9.79
N PHE A 157 4.46 11.46 -9.01
CA PHE A 157 5.74 10.75 -9.04
C PHE A 157 6.05 10.19 -10.43
N ILE A 158 5.10 9.49 -11.06
CA ILE A 158 5.23 8.93 -12.40
C ILE A 158 5.51 10.04 -13.43
N GLY A 159 4.81 11.16 -13.33
CA GLY A 159 4.98 12.31 -14.22
C GLY A 159 6.39 12.90 -14.17
N ARG A 160 6.97 13.04 -12.97
CA ARG A 160 8.33 13.53 -12.77
C ARG A 160 9.40 12.49 -13.12
N ASN A 161 9.07 11.19 -13.05
CA ASN A 161 10.01 10.09 -13.22
C ASN A 161 9.64 9.14 -14.37
N PRO A 162 9.40 9.61 -15.62
CA PRO A 162 8.91 8.78 -16.73
C PRO A 162 9.93 7.73 -17.20
N ARG A 163 11.21 7.93 -16.89
CA ARG A 163 12.31 7.05 -17.29
C ARG A 163 12.60 5.92 -16.31
N ILE A 164 12.00 5.95 -15.12
CA ILE A 164 12.14 4.85 -14.17
C ILE A 164 11.43 3.62 -14.74
N ARG A 165 12.13 2.49 -14.68
CA ARG A 165 11.61 1.21 -15.17
C ARG A 165 10.35 0.81 -14.40
N GLY A 166 9.23 0.69 -15.10
CA GLY A 166 7.91 0.41 -14.52
C GLY A 166 6.96 1.63 -14.57
N SER A 167 7.46 2.85 -14.83
CA SER A 167 6.61 4.05 -14.84
C SER A 167 5.52 4.01 -15.93
N ALA A 168 5.83 3.46 -17.11
CA ALA A 168 4.84 3.33 -18.17
C ALA A 168 3.72 2.34 -17.81
N GLU A 169 4.08 1.22 -17.19
CA GLU A 169 3.14 0.23 -16.66
C GLU A 169 2.32 0.82 -15.51
N ALA A 170 2.96 1.50 -14.56
CA ALA A 170 2.27 2.17 -13.45
C ALA A 170 1.26 3.21 -13.95
N LYS A 171 1.60 3.98 -14.97
CA LYS A 171 0.68 4.95 -15.59
C LYS A 171 -0.58 4.28 -16.17
N ARG A 172 -0.44 3.08 -16.76
CA ARG A 172 -1.59 2.33 -17.30
C ARG A 172 -2.50 1.80 -16.19
N ILE A 173 -1.92 1.36 -15.08
CA ILE A 173 -2.66 0.77 -13.96
C ILE A 173 -3.32 1.85 -13.09
N LEU A 174 -2.75 3.06 -13.06
CA LEU A 174 -3.25 4.17 -12.24
C LEU A 174 -4.75 4.41 -12.42
N GLY A 175 -5.25 4.26 -13.66
CA GLY A 175 -6.66 4.34 -13.95
C GLY A 175 -7.53 3.26 -13.28
N SER A 176 -6.97 2.18 -12.78
CA SER A 176 -7.68 1.10 -12.06
C SER A 176 -7.60 1.23 -10.54
N LEU A 177 -6.90 2.23 -10.03
CA LEU A 177 -6.78 2.48 -8.61
C LEU A 177 -7.87 3.43 -8.10
N ALA A 178 -8.13 3.34 -6.80
CA ALA A 178 -8.90 4.31 -6.03
C ALA A 178 -8.27 4.52 -4.67
N ASP A 179 -8.47 5.70 -4.10
CA ASP A 179 -8.10 6.01 -2.72
C ASP A 179 -9.19 5.53 -1.75
N GLU A 180 -8.90 5.54 -0.45
CA GLU A 180 -9.86 5.39 0.65
C GLU A 180 -10.50 4.02 0.82
N SER A 181 -10.00 2.96 0.16
CA SER A 181 -10.45 1.60 0.50
C SER A 181 -10.11 1.27 1.96
N ALA A 182 -11.10 0.83 2.74
CA ALA A 182 -10.93 0.57 4.17
C ALA A 182 -10.62 -0.89 4.49
N SER A 183 -10.79 -1.80 3.54
CA SER A 183 -10.54 -3.22 3.75
C SER A 183 -10.08 -3.96 2.48
N PRO A 184 -9.42 -5.15 2.65
CA PRO A 184 -9.09 -6.01 1.51
C PRO A 184 -10.33 -6.46 0.72
N MET A 185 -11.47 -6.60 1.39
CA MET A 185 -12.70 -7.08 0.74
C MET A 185 -13.38 -5.99 -0.08
N GLU A 186 -13.41 -4.76 0.42
CA GLU A 186 -13.84 -3.60 -0.38
C GLU A 186 -12.96 -3.43 -1.62
N THR A 187 -11.62 -3.54 -1.47
CA THR A 187 -10.69 -3.55 -2.60
C THR A 187 -11.03 -4.65 -3.61
N ALA A 188 -11.27 -5.87 -3.14
CA ALA A 188 -11.62 -7.00 -4.02
C ALA A 188 -12.94 -6.75 -4.75
N LEU A 189 -13.96 -6.26 -4.05
CA LEU A 189 -15.26 -5.94 -4.62
C LEU A 189 -15.17 -4.79 -5.64
N PHE A 190 -14.45 -3.72 -5.30
CA PHE A 190 -14.19 -2.62 -6.21
C PHE A 190 -13.52 -3.10 -7.51
N LEU A 191 -12.48 -3.91 -7.41
CA LEU A 191 -11.77 -4.42 -8.58
C LEU A 191 -12.61 -5.39 -9.39
N LEU A 192 -13.40 -6.26 -8.75
CA LEU A 192 -14.35 -7.14 -9.43
C LEU A 192 -15.38 -6.33 -10.24
N ILE A 193 -15.86 -5.23 -9.70
CA ILE A 193 -16.84 -4.37 -10.37
C ILE A 193 -16.19 -3.60 -11.53
N THR A 194 -15.00 -3.02 -11.32
CA THR A 194 -14.46 -1.98 -12.21
C THR A 194 -13.44 -2.46 -13.22
N LEU A 195 -12.70 -3.54 -12.95
CA LEU A 195 -11.76 -4.08 -13.93
C LEU A 195 -12.53 -4.58 -15.17
N PRO A 196 -11.91 -4.46 -16.36
CA PRO A 196 -12.52 -4.97 -17.58
C PRO A 196 -12.63 -6.51 -17.56
N PRO A 197 -13.54 -7.10 -18.37
CA PRO A 197 -13.79 -8.55 -18.36
C PRO A 197 -12.59 -9.43 -18.66
N ASP A 198 -11.68 -8.99 -19.51
CA ASP A 198 -10.43 -9.68 -19.83
C ASP A 198 -9.45 -9.74 -18.64
N LEU A 199 -9.65 -8.91 -17.63
CA LEU A 199 -8.93 -8.92 -16.36
C LEU A 199 -9.76 -9.49 -15.20
N GLY A 200 -10.90 -10.10 -15.49
CA GLY A 200 -11.76 -10.78 -14.52
C GLY A 200 -12.78 -9.89 -13.80
N GLY A 201 -13.00 -8.66 -14.27
CA GLY A 201 -14.01 -7.75 -13.72
C GLY A 201 -15.27 -7.66 -14.59
N TYR A 202 -16.18 -6.77 -14.20
CA TYR A 202 -17.42 -6.50 -14.93
C TYR A 202 -17.35 -5.24 -15.80
N GLY A 203 -16.30 -4.43 -15.70
CA GLY A 203 -16.12 -3.21 -16.48
C GLY A 203 -17.14 -2.12 -16.18
N LEU A 204 -17.74 -2.11 -15.01
CA LEU A 204 -18.71 -1.10 -14.60
C LEU A 204 -18.00 0.22 -14.21
N PRO A 205 -18.72 1.36 -14.21
CA PRO A 205 -18.18 2.62 -13.72
C PRO A 205 -17.63 2.52 -12.31
N LYS A 206 -16.67 3.38 -11.96
CA LYS A 206 -16.10 3.41 -10.62
C LYS A 206 -17.08 4.03 -9.62
N PRO A 207 -17.36 3.34 -8.50
CA PRO A 207 -18.06 3.95 -7.37
C PRO A 207 -17.10 4.86 -6.57
N GLU A 208 -17.66 5.72 -5.74
CA GLU A 208 -16.95 6.35 -4.63
C GLU A 208 -16.79 5.33 -3.49
N LEU A 209 -15.59 5.25 -2.89
CA LEU A 209 -15.33 4.37 -1.77
C LEU A 209 -15.52 5.10 -0.44
N ASN A 210 -16.08 4.42 0.55
CA ASN A 210 -16.31 4.92 1.90
C ASN A 210 -16.91 6.34 1.91
N ALA A 211 -17.86 6.55 1.01
CA ALA A 211 -18.43 7.87 0.79
C ALA A 211 -19.58 8.17 1.77
N GLU A 212 -19.59 9.39 2.28
CA GLU A 212 -20.65 9.87 3.15
C GLU A 212 -22.00 9.91 2.41
N ILE A 213 -23.02 9.33 3.06
CA ILE A 213 -24.41 9.33 2.60
C ILE A 213 -25.22 10.12 3.60
N VAL A 214 -25.80 11.23 3.14
CA VAL A 214 -26.73 12.00 3.94
C VAL A 214 -28.13 11.44 3.75
N ILE A 215 -28.69 10.78 4.76
CA ILE A 215 -30.08 10.32 4.77
C ILE A 215 -30.94 11.46 5.35
N PRO A 216 -31.87 12.03 4.58
CA PRO A 216 -32.80 13.00 5.14
C PRO A 216 -33.58 12.35 6.30
N GLY A 217 -33.53 12.95 7.48
CA GLY A 217 -34.28 12.47 8.62
C GLY A 217 -35.77 12.37 8.31
N SER A 218 -36.46 11.32 8.76
CA SER A 218 -37.92 11.24 8.70
C SER A 218 -38.51 12.31 9.63
N ALA A 219 -39.69 12.81 9.31
CA ALA A 219 -40.39 13.85 10.09
C ALA A 219 -40.68 13.47 11.57
N SER A 220 -40.45 12.21 11.95
CA SER A 220 -40.60 11.67 13.30
C SER A 220 -39.32 11.76 14.15
N ASP A 221 -38.15 12.01 13.55
CA ASP A 221 -36.85 11.97 14.23
C ASP A 221 -36.29 13.39 14.26
N SER A 222 -36.55 14.12 15.31
CA SER A 222 -36.03 15.46 15.73
C SER A 222 -35.08 16.22 14.78
N GLY A 223 -35.17 16.07 13.48
CA GLY A 223 -34.44 16.81 12.45
C GLY A 223 -32.93 16.55 12.39
N LYS A 224 -32.41 15.52 13.07
CA LYS A 224 -30.98 15.18 13.03
C LYS A 224 -30.67 14.44 11.72
N ARG A 225 -29.76 15.00 10.91
CA ARG A 225 -29.14 14.32 9.79
C ARG A 225 -28.38 13.11 10.35
N GLN A 226 -28.67 11.92 9.82
CA GLN A 226 -27.83 10.74 10.05
C GLN A 226 -26.77 10.68 8.96
N GLU A 227 -25.52 10.86 9.36
CA GLU A 227 -24.37 10.64 8.50
C GLU A 227 -24.05 9.15 8.53
N ARG A 228 -24.05 8.50 7.37
CA ARG A 228 -23.61 7.12 7.18
C ARG A 228 -22.58 7.07 6.09
N PHE A 229 -21.68 6.10 6.15
CA PHE A 229 -20.70 5.85 5.12
C PHE A 229 -21.07 4.56 4.40
N GLY A 230 -21.11 4.61 3.07
CA GLY A 230 -21.31 3.42 2.23
C GLY A 230 -19.99 2.93 1.67
N ASP A 231 -19.77 1.60 1.66
CA ASP A 231 -18.52 1.01 1.17
C ASP A 231 -18.26 1.38 -0.30
N LEU A 232 -19.24 1.22 -1.18
CA LEU A 232 -19.19 1.59 -2.59
C LEU A 232 -20.48 2.34 -2.96
N VAL A 233 -20.35 3.61 -3.37
CA VAL A 233 -21.49 4.49 -3.61
C VAL A 233 -21.52 4.96 -5.06
N TYR A 234 -22.63 4.68 -5.74
CA TYR A 234 -22.98 5.23 -7.06
C TYR A 234 -24.01 6.35 -6.85
N ARG A 235 -23.55 7.59 -6.70
CA ARG A 235 -24.45 8.73 -6.37
C ARG A 235 -25.49 9.03 -7.42
N GLN A 236 -25.14 8.91 -8.70
CA GLN A 236 -26.04 9.20 -9.82
C GLN A 236 -27.16 8.16 -9.89
N GLU A 237 -26.83 6.91 -9.74
CA GLU A 237 -27.74 5.77 -9.76
C GLU A 237 -28.47 5.58 -8.42
N ARG A 238 -28.02 6.25 -7.35
CA ARG A 238 -28.52 6.09 -5.97
C ARG A 238 -28.40 4.65 -5.47
N ILE A 239 -27.28 4.01 -5.80
CA ILE A 239 -26.98 2.64 -5.37
C ILE A 239 -25.84 2.68 -4.35
N VAL A 240 -26.00 1.93 -3.28
CA VAL A 240 -24.97 1.66 -2.30
C VAL A 240 -24.74 0.16 -2.27
N VAL A 241 -23.48 -0.24 -2.32
CA VAL A 241 -23.08 -1.64 -2.19
C VAL A 241 -22.25 -1.75 -0.91
N GLU A 242 -22.72 -2.59 0.01
CA GLU A 242 -22.10 -2.84 1.32
C GLU A 242 -21.49 -4.23 1.34
N TYR A 243 -20.29 -4.36 1.90
CA TYR A 243 -19.70 -5.65 2.20
C TYR A 243 -19.94 -6.01 3.67
N GLN A 244 -20.84 -6.95 3.91
CA GLN A 244 -21.11 -7.44 5.26
C GLN A 244 -20.24 -8.66 5.58
N SER A 245 -19.45 -8.56 6.65
CA SER A 245 -18.62 -9.66 7.15
C SER A 245 -19.24 -10.27 8.40
N GLU A 246 -19.62 -11.54 8.33
CA GLU A 246 -20.16 -12.29 9.49
C GLU A 246 -19.23 -12.23 10.72
N ARG A 247 -17.91 -12.14 10.50
CA ARG A 247 -16.93 -12.05 11.60
C ARG A 247 -17.03 -10.76 12.40
N PHE A 248 -17.37 -9.64 11.79
CA PHE A 248 -17.50 -8.36 12.48
C PHE A 248 -18.80 -8.30 13.27
N HIS A 249 -19.89 -8.83 12.73
CA HIS A 249 -21.20 -8.88 13.41
C HIS A 249 -21.19 -9.84 14.62
N ALA A 250 -20.52 -11.00 14.51
CA ALA A 250 -20.39 -11.95 15.62
C ALA A 250 -19.57 -11.43 16.81
N GLN A 251 -18.65 -10.50 16.60
CA GLN A 251 -17.84 -9.89 17.69
C GLN A 251 -18.55 -8.73 18.41
N LEU A 252 -19.52 -8.08 17.76
CA LEU A 252 -20.23 -6.93 18.32
C LEU A 252 -21.55 -7.29 19.01
N GLY A 253 -22.00 -8.54 18.95
CA GLY A 253 -23.27 -8.98 19.57
C GLY A 253 -24.52 -8.28 19.01
N THR A 254 -24.46 -7.73 17.79
CA THR A 254 -25.45 -6.79 17.24
C THR A 254 -26.38 -7.39 16.19
N THR A 255 -26.45 -8.71 16.05
CA THR A 255 -27.38 -9.35 15.10
C THR A 255 -28.86 -9.19 15.43
N GLU A 256 -29.23 -8.80 16.65
CA GLU A 256 -30.64 -8.60 17.04
C GLU A 256 -31.10 -7.14 16.92
N ASP A 257 -30.20 -6.17 16.89
CA ASP A 257 -30.58 -4.74 16.82
C ASP A 257 -30.65 -4.19 15.38
N ASP A 258 -30.05 -4.87 14.39
CA ASP A 258 -30.07 -4.42 12.99
C ASP A 258 -31.33 -4.89 12.22
N GLU A 259 -32.03 -5.94 12.67
CA GLU A 259 -33.32 -6.34 12.11
C GLU A 259 -34.51 -5.51 12.61
N ALA A 260 -34.31 -4.68 13.64
CA ALA A 260 -35.37 -3.82 14.24
C ALA A 260 -35.21 -2.33 13.88
N ARG A 261 -34.33 -1.99 12.96
CA ARG A 261 -34.11 -0.63 12.44
C ARG A 261 -34.25 -0.62 10.93
#